data_84d4e45d8dda491188845a35e8200452
#
_entry.id   84d4e45d8dda491188845a35e8200452
#
_cell.length_a   1.000
_cell.length_b   1.000
_cell.length_c   1.000
_cell.angle_alpha   90.00
_cell.angle_beta   90.00
_cell.angle_gamma   90.00
#
_symmetry.space_group_name_H-M   'P 1'
#
loop_
_entity.id
_entity.type
_entity.pdbx_description
1 polymer ?
#
loop_
_entity_poly.entity_id
_entity_poly.type
_entity_poly.pdbx_seq_one_letter_code
_entity_poly.pdbx_strand_id
1 'polypeptide(L)'
;MGVIVFNQWEKLLSLLRSIATASAADKSQYAIVRLMPEDGHALLTDRAMNALALTGEAVTLQMPDMIPGKARDFLVRVTAETESDLLFTGAEAFEGDNQDVLMPPNAGETIIYFFTETAPDVFLVARRPVERIET
;
A
#
# COMPACT_ATOMS: atom_id res chain seq x y z
N MET A 1 -4.54 -20.86 -15.45
CA MET A 1 -4.39 -20.11 -14.19
C MET A 1 -3.49 -18.92 -14.31
N GLY A 2 -2.46 -18.95 -15.18
CA GLY A 2 -1.58 -17.81 -15.43
C GLY A 2 -2.31 -16.56 -15.91
N VAL A 3 -3.45 -16.73 -16.58
CA VAL A 3 -4.24 -15.59 -17.08
C VAL A 3 -4.81 -14.74 -15.94
N ILE A 4 -5.28 -15.38 -14.85
CA ILE A 4 -5.84 -14.65 -13.70
C ILE A 4 -4.75 -13.86 -13.00
N VAL A 5 -3.59 -14.47 -12.75
CA VAL A 5 -2.45 -13.80 -12.13
C VAL A 5 -1.97 -12.64 -13.00
N PHE A 6 -1.92 -12.84 -14.31
CA PHE A 6 -1.53 -11.81 -15.28
C PHE A 6 -2.49 -10.61 -15.24
N ASN A 7 -3.79 -10.88 -15.17
CA ASN A 7 -4.79 -9.80 -15.10
C ASN A 7 -4.67 -8.99 -13.81
N GLN A 8 -4.41 -9.65 -12.69
CA GLN A 8 -4.18 -8.97 -11.42
C GLN A 8 -2.95 -8.08 -11.48
N TRP A 9 -1.86 -8.59 -12.06
CA TRP A 9 -0.64 -7.84 -12.23
C TRP A 9 -0.85 -6.62 -13.11
N GLU A 10 -1.60 -6.75 -14.20
CA GLU A 10 -1.92 -5.63 -15.09
C GLU A 10 -2.74 -4.55 -14.39
N LYS A 11 -3.68 -4.93 -13.53
CA LYS A 11 -4.45 -3.96 -12.73
C LYS A 11 -3.52 -3.17 -11.82
N LEU A 12 -2.55 -3.82 -11.19
CA LEU A 12 -1.59 -3.17 -10.31
C LEU A 12 -0.67 -2.24 -11.08
N LEU A 13 -0.19 -2.66 -12.26
CA LEU A 13 0.61 -1.80 -13.12
C LEU A 13 -0.21 -0.60 -13.60
N SER A 14 -1.49 -0.80 -13.91
CA SER A 14 -2.38 0.27 -14.32
C SER A 14 -2.55 1.29 -13.20
N LEU A 15 -2.74 0.82 -11.96
CA LEU A 15 -2.81 1.70 -10.79
C LEU A 15 -1.54 2.52 -10.64
N LEU A 16 -0.38 1.89 -10.73
CA LEU A 16 0.90 2.57 -10.62
C LEU A 16 1.06 3.63 -11.69
N ARG A 17 0.71 3.31 -12.94
CA ARG A 17 0.79 4.25 -14.06
C ARG A 17 -0.17 5.42 -13.86
N SER A 18 -1.38 5.14 -13.39
CA SER A 18 -2.38 6.19 -13.13
C SER A 18 -1.89 7.16 -12.07
N ILE A 19 -1.33 6.67 -10.99
CA ILE A 19 -0.79 7.51 -9.92
C ILE A 19 0.40 8.33 -10.42
N ALA A 20 1.32 7.71 -11.15
CA ALA A 20 2.49 8.40 -11.70
C ALA A 20 2.09 9.49 -12.69
N THR A 21 1.13 9.20 -13.59
CA THR A 21 0.64 10.16 -14.58
C THR A 21 -0.09 11.32 -13.92
N ALA A 22 -0.98 11.02 -12.98
CA ALA A 22 -1.72 12.05 -12.26
C ALA A 22 -0.79 12.93 -11.44
N SER A 23 0.24 12.35 -10.81
CA SER A 23 1.24 13.10 -10.05
C SER A 23 2.03 14.06 -10.96
N ALA A 24 2.28 13.68 -12.21
CA ALA A 24 2.96 14.53 -13.17
C ALA A 24 2.06 15.63 -13.73
N ALA A 25 0.76 15.34 -13.92
CA ALA A 25 -0.20 16.26 -14.50
C ALA A 25 -0.87 17.16 -13.46
N ASP A 26 -1.18 16.60 -12.29
CA ASP A 26 -1.87 17.30 -11.20
C ASP A 26 -1.43 16.74 -9.85
N LYS A 27 -0.38 17.32 -9.32
CA LYS A 27 0.22 16.88 -8.06
C LYS A 27 -0.71 16.99 -6.86
N SER A 28 -1.79 17.76 -6.97
CA SER A 28 -2.75 17.91 -5.86
C SER A 28 -3.63 16.68 -5.66
N GLN A 29 -3.75 15.80 -6.70
CA GLN A 29 -4.56 14.59 -6.61
C GLN A 29 -3.93 13.49 -5.76
N TYR A 30 -2.59 13.41 -5.76
CA TYR A 30 -1.87 12.30 -5.12
C TYR A 30 -0.79 12.87 -4.20
N ALA A 31 -1.21 13.19 -2.99
CA ALA A 31 -0.30 13.69 -1.98
C ALA A 31 0.55 12.57 -1.38
N ILE A 32 1.73 12.93 -0.92
CA ILE A 32 2.52 12.08 -0.04
C ILE A 32 2.06 12.38 1.38
N VAL A 33 1.56 11.37 2.07
CA VAL A 33 1.06 11.50 3.43
C VAL A 33 2.00 10.74 4.35
N ARG A 34 2.66 11.47 5.26
CA ARG A 34 3.50 10.84 6.28
C ARG A 34 2.59 10.35 7.41
N LEU A 35 2.62 9.05 7.65
CA LEU A 35 1.86 8.46 8.73
C LEU A 35 2.58 8.67 10.05
N MET A 36 1.84 9.09 11.06
CA MET A 36 2.32 9.26 12.44
C MET A 36 1.42 8.44 13.36
N PRO A 37 1.75 7.15 13.55
CA PRO A 37 0.91 6.29 14.36
C PRO A 37 0.74 6.81 15.78
N GLU A 38 -0.50 6.76 16.29
CA GLU A 38 -0.82 7.04 17.68
C GLU A 38 -1.17 5.71 18.36
N ASP A 39 -0.46 5.41 19.43
CA ASP A 39 -0.62 4.11 20.13
C ASP A 39 -0.51 2.91 19.19
N GLY A 40 0.38 3.01 18.19
CA GLY A 40 0.59 1.95 17.22
C GLY A 40 -0.47 1.83 16.14
N HIS A 41 -1.36 2.82 15.99
CA HIS A 41 -2.42 2.79 14.99
C HIS A 41 -2.37 4.01 14.08
N ALA A 42 -2.64 3.81 12.79
CA ALA A 42 -2.79 4.89 11.82
C ALA A 42 -3.86 4.53 10.79
N LEU A 43 -4.57 5.54 10.32
CA LEU A 43 -5.54 5.40 9.23
C LEU A 43 -4.86 5.75 7.92
N LEU A 44 -4.98 4.88 6.93
CA LEU A 44 -4.45 5.13 5.59
C LEU A 44 -5.32 6.14 4.84
N THR A 45 -4.69 6.89 3.97
CA THR A 45 -5.37 7.90 3.14
C THR A 45 -5.55 7.35 1.73
N ASP A 46 -6.78 7.43 1.23
CA ASP A 46 -7.11 7.02 -0.12
C ASP A 46 -6.49 8.00 -1.14
N ARG A 47 -6.17 7.49 -2.33
CA ARG A 47 -5.59 8.25 -3.45
C ARG A 47 -4.33 9.02 -3.05
N ALA A 48 -3.47 8.35 -2.28
CA ALA A 48 -2.25 8.95 -1.75
C ALA A 48 -1.13 7.91 -1.69
N MET A 49 0.09 8.40 -1.57
CA MET A 49 1.24 7.61 -1.14
C MET A 49 1.39 7.79 0.35
N ASN A 50 1.03 6.78 1.11
CA ASN A 50 1.18 6.78 2.57
C ASN A 50 2.59 6.32 2.92
N ALA A 51 3.32 7.11 3.67
CA ALA A 51 4.71 6.79 4.05
C ALA A 51 4.81 6.50 5.54
N LEU A 52 5.40 5.36 5.88
CA LEU A 52 5.56 4.91 7.26
C LEU A 52 7.00 4.50 7.52
N ALA A 53 7.53 4.89 8.67
CA ALA A 53 8.79 4.37 9.18
C ALA A 53 8.51 3.42 10.36
N LEU A 54 9.05 2.21 10.29
CA LEU A 54 8.97 1.25 11.38
C LEU A 54 10.23 1.37 12.23
N THR A 55 10.05 1.58 13.53
CA THR A 55 11.14 1.86 14.47
C THR A 55 11.20 0.89 15.65
N GLY A 56 10.59 -0.30 15.51
CA GLY A 56 10.60 -1.35 16.53
C GLY A 56 9.26 -1.56 17.22
N GLU A 57 8.37 -0.57 17.18
CA GLU A 57 7.03 -0.71 17.74
C GLU A 57 6.10 -1.34 16.72
N ALA A 58 5.20 -2.19 17.20
CA ALA A 58 4.16 -2.78 16.35
C ALA A 58 3.21 -1.69 15.83
N VAL A 59 2.88 -1.74 14.55
CA VAL A 59 1.98 -0.77 13.93
C VAL A 59 0.82 -1.49 13.24
N THR A 60 -0.38 -0.98 13.46
CA THR A 60 -1.59 -1.42 12.76
C THR A 60 -2.04 -0.31 11.83
N LEU A 61 -2.16 -0.61 10.53
CA LEU A 61 -2.65 0.32 9.53
C LEU A 61 -4.06 -0.07 9.13
N GLN A 62 -4.97 0.89 9.26
CA GLN A 62 -6.38 0.68 8.91
C GLN A 62 -6.64 1.21 7.51
N MET A 63 -7.39 0.42 6.71
CA MET A 63 -7.82 0.84 5.39
C MET A 63 -8.60 2.14 5.45
N PRO A 64 -8.50 3.00 4.41
CA PRO A 64 -9.26 4.25 4.38
C PRO A 64 -10.76 4.00 4.48
N ASP A 65 -11.50 4.99 4.96
CA ASP A 65 -12.95 4.89 5.06
C ASP A 65 -13.59 4.63 3.70
N MET A 66 -14.60 3.78 3.69
CA MET A 66 -15.34 3.45 2.47
C MET A 66 -16.13 4.65 1.97
N ILE A 67 -16.01 4.91 0.66
CA ILE A 67 -16.79 5.95 -0.01
C ILE A 67 -17.82 5.25 -0.88
N PRO A 68 -19.11 5.42 -0.64
CA PRO A 68 -20.14 4.76 -1.44
C PRO A 68 -19.97 5.02 -2.93
N GLY A 69 -20.02 3.95 -3.73
CA GLY A 69 -19.93 4.02 -5.18
C GLY A 69 -18.54 4.29 -5.75
N LYS A 70 -17.50 4.32 -4.91
CA LYS A 70 -16.11 4.53 -5.37
C LYS A 70 -15.18 3.49 -4.81
N ALA A 71 -14.29 2.98 -5.67
CA ALA A 71 -13.23 2.09 -5.26
C ALA A 71 -12.09 2.91 -4.64
N ARG A 72 -11.44 2.34 -3.64
CA ARG A 72 -10.27 2.95 -3.00
C ARG A 72 -9.00 2.43 -3.66
N ASP A 73 -8.07 3.34 -3.94
CA ASP A 73 -6.77 3.05 -4.53
C ASP A 73 -5.72 3.85 -3.80
N PHE A 74 -4.67 3.20 -3.33
CA PHE A 74 -3.60 3.92 -2.63
C PHE A 74 -2.34 3.07 -2.56
N LEU A 75 -1.27 3.73 -2.17
CA LEU A 75 0.04 3.12 -1.99
C LEU A 75 0.48 3.30 -0.54
N VAL A 76 1.25 2.34 -0.05
CA VAL A 76 1.88 2.44 1.28
C VAL A 76 3.36 2.14 1.12
N ARG A 77 4.20 3.11 1.42
CA ARG A 77 5.66 2.96 1.41
C ARG A 77 6.12 2.77 2.84
N VAL A 78 6.67 1.62 3.14
CA VAL A 78 7.13 1.29 4.49
C VAL A 78 8.63 1.09 4.48
N THR A 79 9.32 1.86 5.30
CA THR A 79 10.76 1.71 5.52
C THR A 79 10.97 1.19 6.94
N ALA A 80 11.63 0.06 7.08
CA ALA A 80 11.94 -0.50 8.38
C ALA A 80 13.35 -0.09 8.80
N GLU A 81 13.45 0.79 9.78
CA GLU A 81 14.71 1.10 10.43
C GLU A 81 15.12 -0.05 11.34
N THR A 82 14.12 -0.65 11.98
CA THR A 82 14.25 -1.81 12.86
C THR A 82 13.14 -2.78 12.50
N GLU A 83 13.39 -4.07 12.63
CA GLU A 83 12.37 -5.08 12.42
C GLU A 83 11.19 -4.83 13.36
N SER A 84 9.98 -4.76 12.82
CA SER A 84 8.77 -4.42 13.56
C SER A 84 7.59 -5.19 13.00
N ASP A 85 6.61 -5.48 13.86
CA ASP A 85 5.37 -6.07 13.41
C ASP A 85 4.52 -5.02 12.70
N LEU A 86 3.89 -5.41 11.60
CA LEU A 86 3.01 -4.56 10.81
C LEU A 86 1.75 -5.35 10.46
N LEU A 87 0.60 -4.79 10.79
CA LEU A 87 -0.69 -5.39 10.49
C LEU A 87 -1.54 -4.44 9.67
N PHE A 88 -2.13 -4.94 8.59
CA PHE A 88 -3.15 -4.23 7.83
C PHE A 88 -4.52 -4.74 8.23
N THR A 89 -5.45 -3.83 8.47
CA THR A 89 -6.79 -4.15 8.98
C THR A 89 -7.85 -3.25 8.35
N GLY A 90 -9.12 -3.57 8.57
CA GLY A 90 -10.24 -2.74 8.12
C GLY A 90 -10.74 -3.09 6.73
N ALA A 91 -10.48 -4.31 6.26
CA ALA A 91 -11.04 -4.84 5.03
C ALA A 91 -11.70 -6.19 5.30
N GLU A 92 -12.68 -6.53 4.49
CA GLU A 92 -13.29 -7.86 4.55
C GLU A 92 -12.30 -8.93 4.11
N ALA A 93 -11.52 -8.63 3.05
CA ALA A 93 -10.52 -9.57 2.54
C ALA A 93 -9.39 -8.83 1.81
N PHE A 94 -8.21 -9.44 1.85
CA PHE A 94 -7.06 -9.06 1.03
C PHE A 94 -6.75 -10.21 0.08
N GLU A 95 -6.51 -9.88 -1.18
CA GLU A 95 -6.15 -10.83 -2.22
C GLU A 95 -4.81 -10.47 -2.83
N GLY A 96 -4.04 -11.46 -3.29
CA GLY A 96 -2.73 -11.22 -3.89
C GLY A 96 -2.18 -12.51 -4.46
N ASP A 97 -0.94 -12.46 -4.94
CA ASP A 97 -0.30 -13.62 -5.56
C ASP A 97 0.00 -14.73 -4.55
N ASN A 98 0.23 -14.37 -3.29
CA ASN A 98 0.48 -15.31 -2.21
C ASN A 98 0.18 -14.63 -0.87
N GLN A 99 0.33 -15.39 0.22
CA GLN A 99 0.04 -14.87 1.57
C GLN A 99 1.08 -13.86 2.06
N ASP A 100 2.24 -13.81 1.42
CA ASP A 100 3.35 -12.95 1.87
C ASP A 100 3.20 -11.50 1.43
N VAL A 101 2.15 -11.16 0.65
CA VAL A 101 1.94 -9.79 0.16
C VAL A 101 1.76 -8.77 1.27
N LEU A 102 1.35 -9.19 2.46
CA LEU A 102 1.15 -8.31 3.60
C LEU A 102 2.30 -8.35 4.61
N MET A 103 3.37 -9.10 4.34
CA MET A 103 4.50 -9.18 5.26
C MET A 103 5.23 -7.83 5.37
N PRO A 104 5.70 -7.47 6.57
CA PRO A 104 6.48 -6.26 6.75
C PRO A 104 7.86 -6.37 6.10
N PRO A 105 8.53 -5.23 5.86
CA PRO A 105 9.91 -5.25 5.42
C PRO A 105 10.85 -5.73 6.53
N ASN A 106 11.99 -6.29 6.13
CA ASN A 106 13.07 -6.59 7.06
C ASN A 106 13.80 -5.30 7.43
N ALA A 107 14.57 -5.33 8.53
CA ALA A 107 15.35 -4.17 8.95
C ALA A 107 16.23 -3.67 7.80
N GLY A 108 16.19 -2.37 7.54
CA GLY A 108 16.93 -1.72 6.47
C GLY A 108 16.26 -1.79 5.11
N GLU A 109 15.11 -2.44 5.00
CA GLU A 109 14.41 -2.63 3.74
C GLU A 109 13.26 -1.62 3.60
N THR A 110 12.99 -1.21 2.37
CA THR A 110 11.80 -0.41 2.04
C THR A 110 10.94 -1.20 1.06
N ILE A 111 9.64 -1.23 1.34
CA ILE A 111 8.67 -1.91 0.49
C ILE A 111 7.54 -0.95 0.16
N ILE A 112 7.05 -1.02 -1.08
CA ILE A 112 5.81 -0.35 -1.47
C ILE A 112 4.74 -1.41 -1.62
N TYR A 113 3.61 -1.18 -0.93
CA TYR A 113 2.41 -1.99 -1.04
C TYR A 113 1.41 -1.23 -1.91
N PHE A 114 0.82 -1.94 -2.85
CA PHE A 114 -0.20 -1.41 -3.77
C PHE A 114 -1.54 -1.98 -3.36
N PHE A 115 -2.51 -1.11 -3.09
CA PHE A 115 -3.85 -1.53 -2.72
C PHE A 115 -4.85 -0.99 -3.72
N THR A 116 -5.67 -1.87 -4.28
CA THR A 116 -6.76 -1.54 -5.20
C THR A 116 -8.00 -2.30 -4.78
N GLU A 117 -9.08 -1.60 -4.49
CA GLU A 117 -10.35 -2.23 -4.17
C GLU A 117 -10.99 -2.77 -5.45
N THR A 118 -11.20 -4.07 -5.51
CA THR A 118 -11.73 -4.76 -6.70
C THR A 118 -13.18 -5.22 -6.53
N ALA A 119 -13.62 -5.28 -5.29
CA ALA A 119 -15.00 -5.57 -4.90
C ALA A 119 -15.23 -4.83 -3.57
N PRO A 120 -16.47 -4.59 -3.15
CA PRO A 120 -16.71 -3.87 -1.90
C PRO A 120 -15.92 -4.46 -0.74
N ASP A 121 -15.04 -3.65 -0.17
CA ASP A 121 -14.18 -3.98 0.97
C ASP A 121 -13.22 -5.15 0.74
N VAL A 122 -12.92 -5.45 -0.53
CA VAL A 122 -11.93 -6.46 -0.92
C VAL A 122 -10.82 -5.79 -1.69
N PHE A 123 -9.58 -5.92 -1.22
CA PHE A 123 -8.42 -5.26 -1.82
C PHE A 123 -7.49 -6.25 -2.47
N LEU A 124 -7.13 -5.96 -3.71
CA LEU A 124 -6.01 -6.62 -4.38
C LEU A 124 -4.74 -5.94 -3.93
N VAL A 125 -3.76 -6.72 -3.48
CA VAL A 125 -2.53 -6.20 -2.90
C VAL A 125 -1.33 -6.75 -3.67
N ALA A 126 -0.37 -5.88 -3.96
CA ALA A 126 0.96 -6.30 -4.40
C ALA A 126 2.01 -5.67 -3.48
N ARG A 127 3.13 -6.35 -3.37
CA ARG A 127 4.23 -5.97 -2.51
C ARG A 127 5.50 -5.92 -3.36
N ARG A 128 6.24 -4.81 -3.29
CA ARG A 128 7.43 -4.65 -4.10
C ARG A 128 8.56 -4.01 -3.31
N PRO A 129 9.71 -4.69 -3.20
CA PRO A 129 10.90 -4.09 -2.60
C PRO A 129 11.40 -2.92 -3.43
N VAL A 130 11.90 -1.90 -2.76
CA VAL A 130 12.49 -0.72 -3.41
C VAL A 130 13.99 -0.80 -3.26
N GLU A 131 14.69 -0.74 -4.38
CA GLU A 131 16.15 -0.67 -4.38
C GLU A 131 16.58 0.78 -4.58
N ARG A 132 17.50 1.24 -3.74
CA ARG A 132 18.11 2.55 -3.93
C ARG A 132 19.18 2.43 -4.99
N ILE A 133 19.04 3.24 -6.04
CA ILE A 133 20.07 3.33 -7.07
C ILE A 133 21.08 4.36 -6.62
N GLU A 134 22.31 3.92 -6.41
CA GLU A 134 23.41 4.82 -6.06
C GLU A 134 24.07 5.33 -7.34
N THR A 135 24.20 6.64 -7.42
CA THR A 135 24.80 7.31 -8.58
C THR A 135 26.11 7.96 -8.17
#